data_055fdc56a1454175789bb2ca81bdd38c
#
_entry.id   055fdc56a1454175789bb2ca81bdd38c
#
_cell.length_a   1.000
_cell.length_b   1.000
_cell.length_c   1.000
_cell.angle_alpha   90.00
_cell.angle_beta   90.00
_cell.angle_gamma   90.00
#
_symmetry.space_group_name_H-M   'P 1'
#
loop_
_entity.id
_entity.type
_entity.pdbx_description
1 polymer ?
#
loop_
_entity_poly.entity_id
_entity_poly.type
_entity_poly.pdbx_seq_one_letter_code
_entity_poly.pdbx_strand_id
1 'polypeptide(L)'
;MLSFLPHSLRGVLAGFLLVINTLLCFSVLFPLSLIKLLPIKPLQVLCTRLIIRIAEFWISCNSGWMALTGNIQWDIQGRERLDYDGWYKFFLKQELIWVPIIGICWWALDFPFMKRYTKAYLARHPEKAGQDVETTRKACEKFKTTPVAVFNFLEGTRLTSAKHAEQQSPYRHLLKPKSGGVAFVLDAMGEQLRSLVDITIHYPDGSPTFWDLLSGRVRKVVVRCQIKPIPTEMLGGDYQQDEVFRANFQRWVNSLWEEKDLLLDQLHQDYPPGH
;
A
#
# COMPACT_ATOMS: atom_id res chain seq x y z
N MET A 1 -4.96 -24.28 14.19
CA MET A 1 -4.36 -25.48 14.78
C MET A 1 -3.76 -25.24 16.18
N LEU A 2 -3.21 -24.09 16.48
CA LEU A 2 -2.69 -23.76 17.82
C LEU A 2 -3.72 -23.03 18.71
N SER A 3 -5.00 -23.22 18.47
CA SER A 3 -6.11 -22.56 19.19
C SER A 3 -6.19 -22.93 20.69
N PHE A 4 -5.55 -24.03 21.09
CA PHE A 4 -5.45 -24.45 22.49
C PHE A 4 -4.48 -23.61 23.32
N LEU A 5 -3.57 -22.86 22.67
CA LEU A 5 -2.61 -22.01 23.37
C LEU A 5 -3.25 -20.64 23.74
N PRO A 6 -2.88 -20.05 24.89
CA PRO A 6 -3.26 -18.70 25.24
C PRO A 6 -2.86 -17.68 24.16
N HIS A 7 -3.68 -16.64 23.95
CA HIS A 7 -3.44 -15.62 22.93
C HIS A 7 -2.05 -14.97 23.04
N SER A 8 -1.57 -14.71 24.25
CA SER A 8 -0.25 -14.13 24.48
C SER A 8 0.88 -15.03 23.96
N LEU A 9 0.79 -16.34 24.23
CA LEU A 9 1.80 -17.31 23.80
C LEU A 9 1.79 -17.48 22.28
N ARG A 10 0.59 -17.49 21.67
CA ARG A 10 0.46 -17.49 20.20
C ARG A 10 1.12 -16.25 19.58
N GLY A 11 0.87 -15.07 20.17
CA GLY A 11 1.45 -13.82 19.69
C GLY A 11 2.98 -13.81 19.77
N VAL A 12 3.55 -14.29 20.89
CA VAL A 12 5.01 -14.41 21.05
C VAL A 12 5.59 -15.39 20.03
N LEU A 13 4.98 -16.57 19.86
CA LEU A 13 5.44 -17.57 18.89
C LEU A 13 5.37 -17.05 17.45
N ALA A 14 4.25 -16.41 17.08
CA ALA A 14 4.07 -15.82 15.76
C ALA A 14 5.09 -14.69 15.49
N GLY A 15 5.33 -13.82 16.48
CA GLY A 15 6.34 -12.77 16.39
C GLY A 15 7.75 -13.32 16.22
N PHE A 16 8.09 -14.39 16.97
CA PHE A 16 9.36 -15.06 16.85
C PHE A 16 9.56 -15.69 15.47
N LEU A 17 8.55 -16.40 14.96
CA LEU A 17 8.59 -16.98 13.61
C LEU A 17 8.71 -15.91 12.52
N LEU A 18 8.00 -14.79 12.66
CA LEU A 18 8.11 -13.65 11.74
C LEU A 18 9.55 -13.10 11.71
N VAL A 19 10.16 -12.89 12.89
CA VAL A 19 11.52 -12.37 12.98
C VAL A 19 12.52 -13.34 12.36
N ILE A 20 12.45 -14.63 12.70
CA ILE A 20 13.35 -15.66 12.14
C ILE A 20 13.19 -15.73 10.61
N ASN A 21 11.95 -15.82 10.11
CA ASN A 21 11.68 -15.85 8.68
C ASN A 21 12.29 -14.62 7.97
N THR A 22 12.11 -13.43 8.57
CA THR A 22 12.68 -12.20 8.03
C THR A 22 14.19 -12.22 7.98
N LEU A 23 14.87 -12.65 9.05
CA LEU A 23 16.33 -12.73 9.11
C LEU A 23 16.89 -13.76 8.13
N LEU A 24 16.26 -14.93 8.01
CA LEU A 24 16.66 -15.97 7.06
C LEU A 24 16.51 -15.51 5.61
N CYS A 25 15.36 -14.94 5.25
CA CYS A 25 15.16 -14.42 3.91
C CYS A 25 16.10 -13.26 3.60
N PHE A 26 16.36 -12.37 4.57
CA PHE A 26 17.27 -11.24 4.41
C PHE A 26 18.72 -11.70 4.21
N SER A 27 19.17 -12.74 4.91
CA SER A 27 20.54 -13.26 4.77
C SER A 27 20.88 -13.73 3.36
N VAL A 28 19.87 -14.18 2.59
CA VAL A 28 20.04 -14.56 1.18
C VAL A 28 19.77 -13.37 0.25
N LEU A 29 18.77 -12.53 0.57
CA LEU A 29 18.40 -11.37 -0.24
C LEU A 29 19.53 -10.34 -0.29
N PHE A 30 20.19 -10.08 0.84
CA PHE A 30 21.21 -9.04 0.96
C PHE A 30 22.40 -9.24 0.01
N PRO A 31 23.08 -10.42 -0.03
CA PRO A 31 24.13 -10.67 -1.01
C PRO A 31 23.66 -10.52 -2.46
N LEU A 32 22.46 -11.01 -2.79
CA LEU A 32 21.89 -10.87 -4.14
C LEU A 32 21.67 -9.40 -4.50
N SER A 33 21.28 -8.56 -3.53
CA SER A 33 21.09 -7.13 -3.77
C SER A 33 22.41 -6.41 -4.07
N LEU A 34 23.52 -6.85 -3.45
CA LEU A 34 24.87 -6.34 -3.74
C LEU A 34 25.35 -6.79 -5.14
N ILE A 35 25.13 -8.05 -5.49
CA ILE A 35 25.47 -8.59 -6.83
C ILE A 35 24.67 -7.85 -7.92
N LYS A 36 23.43 -7.49 -7.65
CA LYS A 36 22.56 -6.71 -8.57
C LYS A 36 23.15 -5.34 -8.93
N LEU A 37 24.06 -4.78 -8.12
CA LEU A 37 24.73 -3.50 -8.41
C LEU A 37 25.75 -3.61 -9.55
N LEU A 38 26.23 -4.81 -9.87
CA LEU A 38 27.14 -4.99 -11.00
C LEU A 38 26.45 -4.62 -12.31
N PRO A 39 27.11 -3.88 -13.22
CA PRO A 39 26.54 -3.39 -14.47
C PRO A 39 26.42 -4.48 -15.54
N ILE A 40 25.98 -5.68 -15.17
CA ILE A 40 25.86 -6.85 -16.04
C ILE A 40 24.37 -7.19 -16.16
N LYS A 41 23.72 -6.75 -17.27
CA LYS A 41 22.27 -6.90 -17.50
C LYS A 41 21.70 -8.30 -17.20
N PRO A 42 22.25 -9.42 -17.76
CA PRO A 42 21.69 -10.75 -17.48
C PRO A 42 21.76 -11.11 -15.99
N LEU A 43 22.83 -10.70 -15.29
CA LEU A 43 22.98 -10.93 -13.85
C LEU A 43 21.97 -10.11 -13.04
N GLN A 44 21.74 -8.85 -13.40
CA GLN A 44 20.71 -8.00 -12.77
C GLN A 44 19.31 -8.62 -12.91
N VAL A 45 18.97 -9.13 -14.11
CA VAL A 45 17.68 -9.80 -14.34
C VAL A 45 17.55 -11.06 -13.48
N LEU A 46 18.61 -11.87 -13.42
CA LEU A 46 18.62 -13.09 -12.60
C LEU A 46 18.46 -12.75 -11.11
N CYS A 47 19.26 -11.82 -10.60
CA CYS A 47 19.16 -11.36 -9.20
C CYS A 47 17.77 -10.82 -8.89
N THR A 48 17.17 -10.01 -9.76
CA THR A 48 15.81 -9.48 -9.57
C THR A 48 14.79 -10.62 -9.45
N ARG A 49 14.85 -11.64 -10.34
CA ARG A 49 13.96 -12.81 -10.26
C ARG A 49 14.12 -13.59 -8.95
N LEU A 50 15.36 -13.80 -8.52
CA LEU A 50 15.63 -14.51 -7.27
C LEU A 50 15.16 -13.73 -6.04
N ILE A 51 15.39 -12.41 -6.01
CA ILE A 51 14.91 -11.52 -4.93
C ILE A 51 13.38 -11.55 -4.85
N ILE A 52 12.68 -11.53 -5.99
CA ILE A 52 11.23 -11.67 -6.08
C ILE A 52 10.79 -13.02 -5.47
N ARG A 53 11.42 -14.13 -5.85
CA ARG A 53 11.09 -15.46 -5.31
C ARG A 53 11.32 -15.57 -3.80
N ILE A 54 12.36 -14.93 -3.29
CA ILE A 54 12.60 -14.86 -1.84
C ILE A 54 11.49 -14.08 -1.14
N ALA A 55 11.02 -12.97 -1.72
CA ALA A 55 9.91 -12.20 -1.18
C ALA A 55 8.59 -13.00 -1.20
N GLU A 56 8.30 -13.73 -2.28
CA GLU A 56 7.14 -14.64 -2.37
C GLU A 56 7.21 -15.74 -1.31
N PHE A 57 8.39 -16.35 -1.13
CA PHE A 57 8.62 -17.36 -0.10
C PHE A 57 8.41 -16.78 1.31
N TRP A 58 8.93 -15.57 1.59
CA TRP A 58 8.73 -14.86 2.85
C TRP A 58 7.24 -14.63 3.14
N ILE A 59 6.47 -14.19 2.14
CA ILE A 59 5.01 -14.00 2.24
C ILE A 59 4.33 -15.33 2.52
N SER A 60 4.68 -16.39 1.79
CA SER A 60 4.08 -17.72 1.94
C SER A 60 4.32 -18.31 3.33
N CYS A 61 5.54 -18.18 3.88
CA CYS A 61 5.84 -18.59 5.23
C CYS A 61 5.03 -17.80 6.27
N ASN A 62 4.89 -16.47 6.07
CA ASN A 62 4.10 -15.63 6.96
C ASN A 62 2.60 -16.01 6.89
N SER A 63 2.06 -16.31 5.73
CA SER A 63 0.70 -16.81 5.57
C SER A 63 0.52 -18.17 6.28
N GLY A 64 1.53 -19.04 6.21
CA GLY A 64 1.52 -20.33 6.86
C GLY A 64 1.42 -20.24 8.39
N TRP A 65 2.27 -19.44 9.05
CA TRP A 65 2.19 -19.30 10.50
C TRP A 65 0.92 -18.55 10.94
N MET A 66 0.42 -17.59 10.15
CA MET A 66 -0.87 -16.94 10.40
C MET A 66 -2.01 -17.94 10.40
N ALA A 67 -2.03 -18.88 9.45
CA ALA A 67 -3.02 -19.95 9.41
C ALA A 67 -2.90 -20.93 10.62
N LEU A 68 -1.68 -21.10 11.16
CA LEU A 68 -1.44 -21.95 12.33
C LEU A 68 -1.89 -21.29 13.65
N THR A 69 -1.65 -19.99 13.79
CA THR A 69 -1.89 -19.24 15.04
C THR A 69 -3.28 -18.62 15.12
N GLY A 70 -3.90 -18.31 13.97
CA GLY A 70 -5.22 -17.71 13.85
C GLY A 70 -6.16 -18.55 13.00
N ASN A 71 -7.44 -18.27 13.11
CA ASN A 71 -8.48 -18.80 12.22
C ASN A 71 -9.28 -17.62 11.67
N ILE A 72 -8.63 -16.81 10.84
CA ILE A 72 -9.27 -15.63 10.25
C ILE A 72 -10.23 -16.11 9.15
N GLN A 73 -11.48 -15.75 9.30
CA GLN A 73 -12.48 -15.93 8.24
C GLN A 73 -12.38 -14.75 7.26
N TRP A 74 -11.98 -15.05 6.04
CA TRP A 74 -11.89 -14.07 4.96
C TRP A 74 -13.17 -14.09 4.13
N ASP A 75 -13.85 -12.96 4.06
CA ASP A 75 -14.94 -12.72 3.11
C ASP A 75 -14.47 -11.70 2.08
N ILE A 76 -14.00 -12.19 0.94
CA ILE A 76 -13.42 -11.37 -0.12
C ILE A 76 -14.33 -11.44 -1.34
N GLN A 77 -14.85 -10.29 -1.79
CA GLN A 77 -15.66 -10.18 -3.00
C GLN A 77 -15.01 -9.22 -4.00
N GLY A 78 -15.17 -9.53 -5.29
CA GLY A 78 -14.64 -8.76 -6.41
C GLY A 78 -13.18 -9.09 -6.77
N ARG A 79 -12.53 -10.04 -6.06
CA ARG A 79 -11.16 -10.46 -6.33
C ARG A 79 -11.05 -11.15 -7.70
N GLU A 80 -12.06 -11.89 -8.10
CA GLU A 80 -12.12 -12.61 -9.37
C GLU A 80 -12.05 -11.69 -10.60
N ARG A 81 -12.32 -10.40 -10.41
CA ARG A 81 -12.23 -9.37 -11.45
C ARG A 81 -10.84 -8.74 -11.55
N LEU A 82 -9.97 -9.06 -10.59
CA LEU A 82 -8.59 -8.59 -10.56
C LEU A 82 -7.70 -9.58 -11.34
N ASP A 83 -7.78 -9.52 -12.67
CA ASP A 83 -6.84 -10.24 -13.55
C ASP A 83 -5.51 -9.50 -13.58
N TYR A 84 -4.67 -9.73 -12.56
CA TYR A 84 -3.42 -9.04 -12.38
C TYR A 84 -2.30 -9.99 -11.93
N ASP A 85 -1.39 -10.27 -12.86
CA ASP A 85 -0.19 -11.10 -12.64
C ASP A 85 1.06 -10.28 -12.26
N GLY A 86 0.91 -8.98 -12.00
CA GLY A 86 2.02 -8.09 -11.71
C GLY A 86 2.34 -7.91 -10.23
N TRP A 87 3.47 -7.25 -9.97
CA TRP A 87 3.89 -6.91 -8.62
C TRP A 87 3.29 -5.60 -8.15
N TYR A 88 2.79 -5.60 -6.90
CA TYR A 88 2.34 -4.38 -6.25
C TYR A 88 3.55 -3.54 -5.83
N LYS A 89 3.58 -2.27 -6.23
CA LYS A 89 4.61 -1.31 -5.82
C LYS A 89 3.97 -0.22 -4.98
N PHE A 90 4.64 0.12 -3.88
CA PHE A 90 4.25 1.24 -3.04
C PHE A 90 5.21 2.38 -3.29
N PHE A 91 4.68 3.59 -3.39
CA PHE A 91 5.52 4.77 -3.28
C PHE A 91 5.91 4.96 -1.82
N LEU A 92 7.20 4.90 -1.57
CA LEU A 92 7.76 5.00 -0.24
C LEU A 92 8.36 6.40 -0.02
N LYS A 93 8.27 6.91 1.22
CA LYS A 93 9.02 8.11 1.59
C LYS A 93 10.51 7.83 1.53
N GLN A 94 11.30 8.82 1.08
CA GLN A 94 12.76 8.69 0.95
C GLN A 94 13.43 8.21 2.24
N GLU A 95 12.94 8.68 3.39
CA GLU A 95 13.50 8.35 4.71
C GLU A 95 13.37 6.86 5.07
N LEU A 96 12.41 6.15 4.47
CA LEU A 96 12.17 4.74 4.74
C LEU A 96 13.29 3.82 4.21
N ILE A 97 14.15 4.30 3.33
CA ILE A 97 15.34 3.55 2.88
C ILE A 97 16.29 3.26 4.05
N TRP A 98 16.28 4.10 5.08
CA TRP A 98 17.12 3.97 6.26
C TRP A 98 16.55 3.06 7.35
N VAL A 99 15.35 2.52 7.15
CA VAL A 99 14.79 1.53 8.09
C VAL A 99 15.61 0.24 7.99
N PRO A 100 16.21 -0.22 9.09
CA PRO A 100 17.07 -1.41 9.07
C PRO A 100 16.36 -2.62 8.47
N ILE A 101 17.07 -3.41 7.67
CA ILE A 101 16.58 -4.61 6.98
C ILE A 101 15.50 -4.29 5.94
N ILE A 102 14.36 -3.75 6.37
CA ILE A 102 13.18 -3.51 5.51
C ILE A 102 13.48 -2.49 4.40
N GLY A 103 14.21 -1.42 4.71
CA GLY A 103 14.60 -0.40 3.72
C GLY A 103 15.44 -1.00 2.59
N ILE A 104 16.37 -1.89 2.93
CA ILE A 104 17.20 -2.62 1.94
C ILE A 104 16.33 -3.58 1.12
N CYS A 105 15.37 -4.27 1.74
CA CYS A 105 14.45 -5.16 1.03
C CYS A 105 13.61 -4.39 -0.01
N TRP A 106 13.05 -3.24 0.37
CA TRP A 106 12.29 -2.41 -0.56
C TRP A 106 13.15 -1.88 -1.71
N TRP A 107 14.37 -1.43 -1.40
CA TRP A 107 15.32 -0.98 -2.41
C TRP A 107 15.70 -2.13 -3.39
N ALA A 108 16.00 -3.32 -2.87
CA ALA A 108 16.36 -4.48 -3.66
C ALA A 108 15.21 -4.95 -4.58
N LEU A 109 13.97 -4.77 -4.13
CA LEU A 109 12.73 -5.05 -4.87
C LEU A 109 12.34 -3.92 -5.83
N ASP A 110 13.16 -2.89 -6.00
CA ASP A 110 12.90 -1.74 -6.88
C ASP A 110 11.64 -0.93 -6.51
N PHE A 111 11.31 -0.82 -5.22
CA PHE A 111 10.27 0.09 -4.80
C PHE A 111 10.70 1.55 -5.04
N PRO A 112 9.83 2.40 -5.61
CA PRO A 112 10.15 3.79 -5.83
C PRO A 112 10.14 4.58 -4.52
N PHE A 113 11.29 5.17 -4.17
CA PHE A 113 11.40 6.10 -3.06
C PHE A 113 11.18 7.52 -3.56
N MET A 114 10.23 8.23 -2.93
CA MET A 114 9.85 9.58 -3.31
C MET A 114 10.35 10.60 -2.30
N LYS A 115 10.98 11.63 -2.80
CA LYS A 115 11.29 12.84 -2.05
C LYS A 115 10.16 13.83 -2.30
N ARG A 116 9.35 14.10 -1.28
CA ARG A 116 8.29 15.11 -1.36
C ARG A 116 8.75 16.38 -0.67
N TYR A 117 8.75 17.47 -1.40
CA TYR A 117 9.01 18.78 -0.82
C TYR A 117 7.74 19.37 -0.21
N THR A 118 7.85 19.96 0.97
CA THR A 118 6.73 20.67 1.59
C THR A 118 6.49 22.02 0.89
N LYS A 119 5.26 22.54 0.95
CA LYS A 119 4.94 23.87 0.39
C LYS A 119 5.85 24.96 0.96
N ALA A 120 6.16 24.90 2.25
CA ALA A 120 7.07 25.84 2.90
C ALA A 120 8.52 25.74 2.38
N TYR A 121 8.97 24.53 2.02
CA TYR A 121 10.28 24.33 1.41
C TYR A 121 10.30 24.85 -0.02
N LEU A 122 9.28 24.55 -0.83
CA LEU A 122 9.16 25.02 -2.21
C LEU A 122 9.02 26.56 -2.30
N ALA A 123 8.38 27.19 -1.31
CA ALA A 123 8.32 28.65 -1.24
C ALA A 123 9.70 29.28 -1.04
N ARG A 124 10.66 28.59 -0.40
CA ARG A 124 12.03 29.03 -0.22
C ARG A 124 12.96 28.59 -1.35
N HIS A 125 12.57 27.56 -2.10
CA HIS A 125 13.34 26.92 -3.16
C HIS A 125 12.48 26.69 -4.40
N PRO A 126 12.02 27.77 -5.09
CA PRO A 126 11.14 27.64 -6.26
C PRO A 126 11.77 26.83 -7.39
N GLU A 127 13.09 26.81 -7.50
CA GLU A 127 13.85 26.02 -8.47
C GLU A 127 13.70 24.50 -8.29
N LYS A 128 13.16 24.06 -7.16
CA LYS A 128 12.87 22.66 -6.85
C LYS A 128 11.45 22.22 -7.24
N ALA A 129 10.61 23.17 -7.68
CA ALA A 129 9.25 22.87 -8.08
C ALA A 129 9.25 21.89 -9.28
N GLY A 130 8.48 20.81 -9.18
CA GLY A 130 8.39 19.79 -10.24
C GLY A 130 9.55 18.78 -10.30
N GLN A 131 10.67 19.02 -9.60
CA GLN A 131 11.80 18.06 -9.59
C GLN A 131 11.43 16.72 -8.96
N ASP A 132 10.53 16.71 -8.00
CA ASP A 132 10.03 15.50 -7.36
C ASP A 132 9.18 14.67 -8.33
N VAL A 133 8.33 15.31 -9.15
CA VAL A 133 7.53 14.65 -10.21
C VAL A 133 8.45 14.06 -11.27
N GLU A 134 9.39 14.86 -11.79
CA GLU A 134 10.31 14.39 -12.83
C GLU A 134 11.22 13.26 -12.34
N THR A 135 11.72 13.35 -11.11
CA THR A 135 12.51 12.27 -10.49
C THR A 135 11.71 10.99 -10.35
N THR A 136 10.43 11.12 -9.94
CA THR A 136 9.53 9.96 -9.84
C THR A 136 9.19 9.40 -11.22
N ARG A 137 8.92 10.25 -12.21
CA ARG A 137 8.68 9.82 -13.60
C ARG A 137 9.85 8.99 -14.11
N LYS A 138 11.09 9.45 -13.94
CA LYS A 138 12.30 8.69 -14.29
C LYS A 138 12.41 7.37 -13.53
N ALA A 139 12.13 7.38 -12.24
CA ALA A 139 12.13 6.16 -11.43
C ALA A 139 11.06 5.15 -11.90
N CYS A 140 9.95 5.63 -12.46
CA CYS A 140 8.85 4.82 -12.97
C CYS A 140 9.04 4.36 -14.43
N GLU A 141 10.01 4.90 -15.19
CA GLU A 141 10.26 4.49 -16.57
C GLU A 141 10.52 2.98 -16.72
N LYS A 142 11.16 2.38 -15.73
CA LYS A 142 11.38 0.93 -15.67
C LYS A 142 10.09 0.11 -15.61
N PHE A 143 8.96 0.72 -15.21
CA PHE A 143 7.66 0.07 -15.14
C PHE A 143 6.88 0.10 -16.47
N LYS A 144 7.38 0.81 -17.49
CA LYS A 144 6.76 0.83 -18.83
C LYS A 144 6.69 -0.56 -19.48
N THR A 145 7.60 -1.44 -19.10
CA THR A 145 7.72 -2.80 -19.65
C THR A 145 7.32 -3.89 -18.65
N THR A 146 6.91 -3.51 -17.44
CA THR A 146 6.57 -4.47 -16.39
C THR A 146 5.20 -4.10 -15.81
N PRO A 147 4.23 -5.04 -15.76
CA PRO A 147 2.96 -4.79 -15.11
C PRO A 147 3.18 -4.40 -13.66
N VAL A 148 2.65 -3.27 -13.24
CA VAL A 148 2.72 -2.79 -11.86
C VAL A 148 1.38 -2.24 -11.40
N ALA A 149 1.01 -2.47 -10.15
CA ALA A 149 -0.05 -1.76 -9.49
C ALA A 149 0.54 -0.85 -8.41
N VAL A 150 0.08 0.38 -8.36
CA VAL A 150 0.55 1.37 -7.39
C VAL A 150 -0.46 1.49 -6.26
N PHE A 151 -0.03 1.13 -5.05
CA PHE A 151 -0.85 1.30 -3.86
C PHE A 151 -0.74 2.73 -3.31
N ASN A 152 -1.89 3.31 -3.01
CA ASN A 152 -1.97 4.62 -2.36
C ASN A 152 -3.00 4.61 -1.23
N PHE A 153 -2.59 5.05 -0.05
CA PHE A 153 -3.48 5.26 1.09
C PHE A 153 -3.88 6.74 1.12
N LEU A 154 -5.06 7.05 0.61
CA LEU A 154 -5.49 8.43 0.42
C LEU A 154 -5.64 9.22 1.72
N GLU A 155 -5.93 8.59 2.83
CA GLU A 155 -5.98 9.27 4.14
C GLU A 155 -4.58 9.70 4.63
N GLY A 156 -3.54 9.00 4.18
CA GLY A 156 -2.14 9.26 4.54
C GLY A 156 -1.80 8.99 6.01
N THR A 157 -2.76 8.51 6.80
CA THR A 157 -2.60 8.12 8.21
C THR A 157 -3.68 7.13 8.61
N ARG A 158 -3.52 6.48 9.76
CA ARG A 158 -4.57 5.60 10.33
C ARG A 158 -5.71 6.45 10.90
N LEU A 159 -6.95 5.98 10.67
CA LEU A 159 -8.14 6.54 11.30
C LEU A 159 -8.05 6.41 12.82
N THR A 160 -8.34 7.49 13.53
CA THR A 160 -8.60 7.53 14.96
C THR A 160 -9.69 8.56 15.23
N SER A 161 -10.48 8.38 16.29
CA SER A 161 -11.54 9.34 16.66
C SER A 161 -11.00 10.76 16.85
N ALA A 162 -9.81 10.90 17.43
CA ALA A 162 -9.16 12.21 17.60
C ALA A 162 -8.86 12.90 16.26
N LYS A 163 -8.27 12.17 15.29
CA LYS A 163 -7.96 12.71 13.96
C LYS A 163 -9.22 12.99 13.14
N HIS A 164 -10.26 12.15 13.31
CA HIS A 164 -11.54 12.37 12.64
C HIS A 164 -12.17 13.68 13.10
N ALA A 165 -12.19 13.93 14.42
CA ALA A 165 -12.68 15.16 15.01
C ALA A 165 -11.80 16.38 14.61
N GLU A 166 -10.46 16.24 14.69
CA GLU A 166 -9.50 17.30 14.29
C GLU A 166 -9.69 17.73 12.84
N GLN A 167 -9.89 16.77 11.92
CA GLN A 167 -10.11 17.05 10.52
C GLN A 167 -11.54 17.50 10.20
N GLN A 168 -12.49 17.39 11.16
CA GLN A 168 -13.92 17.61 10.90
C GLN A 168 -14.34 16.83 9.64
N SER A 169 -14.04 15.51 9.61
CA SER A 169 -14.35 14.70 8.44
C SER A 169 -15.85 14.68 8.16
N PRO A 170 -16.31 14.91 6.92
CA PRO A 170 -17.73 14.79 6.56
C PRO A 170 -18.16 13.32 6.44
N TYR A 171 -17.21 12.39 6.38
CA TYR A 171 -17.45 10.96 6.25
C TYR A 171 -17.62 10.33 7.64
N ARG A 172 -18.43 9.30 7.72
CA ARG A 172 -18.71 8.62 9.00
C ARG A 172 -17.57 7.68 9.41
N HIS A 173 -17.00 6.98 8.45
CA HIS A 173 -16.02 5.91 8.67
C HIS A 173 -14.62 6.23 8.15
N LEU A 174 -14.41 7.40 7.57
CA LEU A 174 -13.18 7.76 6.86
C LEU A 174 -12.65 9.14 7.27
N LEU A 175 -11.34 9.33 7.16
CA LEU A 175 -10.73 10.65 7.19
C LEU A 175 -10.87 11.33 5.83
N LYS A 176 -10.64 12.65 5.78
CA LYS A 176 -10.61 13.38 4.50
C LYS A 176 -9.49 12.85 3.60
N PRO A 177 -9.79 12.54 2.32
CA PRO A 177 -8.78 12.03 1.40
C PRO A 177 -7.78 13.12 1.00
N LYS A 178 -6.53 12.73 0.81
CA LYS A 178 -5.44 13.57 0.31
C LYS A 178 -5.20 13.28 -1.16
N SER A 179 -5.89 13.98 -2.03
CA SER A 179 -5.86 13.77 -3.49
C SER A 179 -4.49 13.99 -4.13
N GLY A 180 -3.62 14.82 -3.53
CA GLY A 180 -2.30 15.15 -4.09
C GLY A 180 -1.38 13.93 -4.30
N GLY A 181 -1.56 12.83 -3.54
CA GLY A 181 -0.80 11.60 -3.75
C GLY A 181 -1.19 10.84 -5.01
N VAL A 182 -2.50 10.76 -5.27
CA VAL A 182 -3.03 10.13 -6.49
C VAL A 182 -2.73 10.98 -7.71
N ALA A 183 -2.95 12.30 -7.61
CA ALA A 183 -2.62 13.23 -8.69
C ALA A 183 -1.14 13.11 -9.12
N PHE A 184 -0.23 13.02 -8.15
CA PHE A 184 1.18 12.84 -8.41
C PHE A 184 1.49 11.51 -9.13
N VAL A 185 0.81 10.42 -8.76
CA VAL A 185 0.98 9.12 -9.43
C VAL A 185 0.43 9.17 -10.85
N LEU A 186 -0.74 9.77 -11.05
CA LEU A 186 -1.35 9.89 -12.37
C LEU A 186 -0.56 10.83 -13.29
N ASP A 187 0.06 11.89 -12.77
CA ASP A 187 0.95 12.74 -13.55
C ASP A 187 2.24 11.98 -13.97
N ALA A 188 2.82 11.20 -13.05
CA ALA A 188 4.05 10.45 -13.34
C ALA A 188 3.83 9.24 -14.27
N MET A 189 2.66 8.58 -14.22
CA MET A 189 2.41 7.27 -14.84
C MET A 189 1.07 7.18 -15.59
N GLY A 190 0.32 8.27 -15.76
CA GLY A 190 -1.07 8.26 -16.23
C GLY A 190 -1.30 7.52 -17.55
N GLU A 191 -0.34 7.57 -18.50
CA GLU A 191 -0.42 6.82 -19.76
C GLU A 191 -0.44 5.30 -19.58
N GLN A 192 0.04 4.79 -18.43
CA GLN A 192 0.15 3.38 -18.12
C GLN A 192 -0.99 2.88 -17.23
N LEU A 193 -1.67 3.80 -16.52
CA LEU A 193 -2.72 3.48 -15.57
C LEU A 193 -4.10 3.67 -16.21
N ARG A 194 -4.85 2.58 -16.34
CA ARG A 194 -6.18 2.59 -17.01
C ARG A 194 -7.34 2.47 -16.05
N SER A 195 -7.09 1.89 -14.90
CA SER A 195 -8.13 1.61 -13.90
C SER A 195 -7.63 1.84 -12.49
N LEU A 196 -8.56 2.16 -11.61
CA LEU A 196 -8.39 2.26 -10.18
C LEU A 196 -9.05 1.04 -9.55
N VAL A 197 -8.31 0.35 -8.68
CA VAL A 197 -8.86 -0.71 -7.84
C VAL A 197 -9.14 -0.12 -6.47
N ASP A 198 -10.40 0.04 -6.12
CA ASP A 198 -10.82 0.46 -4.80
C ASP A 198 -10.98 -0.77 -3.90
N ILE A 199 -10.14 -0.85 -2.86
CA ILE A 199 -10.16 -1.93 -1.87
C ILE A 199 -10.71 -1.37 -0.57
N THR A 200 -11.88 -1.84 -0.14
CA THR A 200 -12.48 -1.51 1.13
C THR A 200 -12.32 -2.68 2.09
N ILE A 201 -11.77 -2.43 3.28
CA ILE A 201 -11.56 -3.44 4.33
C ILE A 201 -12.41 -3.06 5.52
N HIS A 202 -13.23 -4.01 5.99
CA HIS A 202 -14.02 -3.88 7.20
C HIS A 202 -13.64 -4.96 8.21
N TYR A 203 -13.47 -4.55 9.46
CA TYR A 203 -13.21 -5.41 10.60
C TYR A 203 -14.43 -5.37 11.52
N PRO A 204 -15.28 -6.42 11.55
CA PRO A 204 -16.50 -6.41 12.36
C PRO A 204 -16.25 -6.15 13.86
N ASP A 205 -15.18 -6.72 14.40
CA ASP A 205 -14.81 -6.57 15.81
C ASP A 205 -14.02 -5.29 16.13
N GLY A 206 -13.95 -4.33 15.17
CA GLY A 206 -13.16 -3.09 15.28
C GLY A 206 -11.76 -3.22 14.72
N SER A 207 -11.08 -2.07 14.55
CA SER A 207 -9.74 -2.02 13.92
C SER A 207 -8.70 -2.76 14.76
N PRO A 208 -8.12 -3.87 14.27
CA PRO A 208 -7.16 -4.67 15.02
C PRO A 208 -5.81 -3.99 15.11
N THR A 209 -5.10 -4.24 16.21
CA THR A 209 -3.68 -3.96 16.31
C THR A 209 -2.85 -5.06 15.62
N PHE A 210 -1.57 -4.79 15.36
CA PHE A 210 -0.67 -5.82 14.86
C PHE A 210 -0.53 -6.99 15.85
N TRP A 211 -0.59 -6.71 17.14
CA TRP A 211 -0.57 -7.74 18.17
C TRP A 211 -1.83 -8.64 18.15
N ASP A 212 -3.00 -8.06 17.85
CA ASP A 212 -4.23 -8.85 17.71
C ASP A 212 -4.14 -9.82 16.54
N LEU A 213 -3.50 -9.40 15.43
CA LEU A 213 -3.21 -10.27 14.30
C LEU A 213 -2.28 -11.42 14.71
N LEU A 214 -1.13 -11.11 15.33
CA LEU A 214 -0.14 -12.12 15.76
C LEU A 214 -0.73 -13.10 16.77
N SER A 215 -1.53 -12.60 17.72
CA SER A 215 -2.12 -13.40 18.79
C SER A 215 -3.37 -14.19 18.39
N GLY A 216 -3.81 -14.09 17.12
CA GLY A 216 -4.98 -14.79 16.60
C GLY A 216 -6.30 -14.30 17.20
N ARG A 217 -6.40 -13.02 17.56
CA ARG A 217 -7.63 -12.37 18.03
C ARG A 217 -8.51 -11.88 16.90
N VAL A 218 -7.94 -11.65 15.71
CA VAL A 218 -8.69 -11.26 14.52
C VAL A 218 -9.49 -12.46 14.04
N ARG A 219 -10.81 -12.37 14.09
CA ARG A 219 -11.69 -13.49 13.72
C ARG A 219 -12.18 -13.41 12.30
N LYS A 220 -12.57 -12.22 11.86
CA LYS A 220 -13.15 -12.01 10.53
C LYS A 220 -12.60 -10.74 9.88
N VAL A 221 -12.33 -10.84 8.59
CA VAL A 221 -11.94 -9.70 7.75
C VAL A 221 -12.80 -9.71 6.49
N VAL A 222 -13.50 -8.64 6.26
CA VAL A 222 -14.36 -8.45 5.07
C VAL A 222 -13.66 -7.52 4.09
N VAL A 223 -13.48 -7.96 2.85
CA VAL A 223 -12.81 -7.19 1.80
C VAL A 223 -13.73 -7.06 0.59
N ARG A 224 -13.86 -5.85 0.09
CA ARG A 224 -14.58 -5.55 -1.15
C ARG A 224 -13.64 -4.89 -2.14
N CYS A 225 -13.50 -5.48 -3.33
CA CYS A 225 -12.68 -4.98 -4.42
C CYS A 225 -13.58 -4.48 -5.55
N GLN A 226 -13.42 -3.23 -5.94
CA GLN A 226 -14.14 -2.61 -7.04
C GLN A 226 -13.15 -2.06 -8.07
N ILE A 227 -13.34 -2.37 -9.34
CA ILE A 227 -12.56 -1.80 -10.43
C ILE A 227 -13.36 -0.63 -11.00
N LYS A 228 -12.73 0.54 -11.02
CA LYS A 228 -13.30 1.78 -11.55
C LYS A 228 -12.42 2.32 -12.68
N PRO A 229 -12.97 2.81 -13.79
CA PRO A 229 -12.17 3.48 -14.80
C PRO A 229 -11.62 4.80 -14.23
N ILE A 230 -10.42 5.17 -14.64
CA ILE A 230 -9.90 6.50 -14.38
C ILE A 230 -10.43 7.41 -15.50
N PRO A 231 -11.19 8.48 -15.17
CA PRO A 231 -11.68 9.39 -16.20
C PRO A 231 -10.52 10.05 -16.96
N THR A 232 -10.63 10.14 -18.27
CA THR A 232 -9.56 10.69 -19.12
C THR A 232 -9.23 12.14 -18.80
N GLU A 233 -10.22 12.92 -18.34
CA GLU A 233 -10.06 14.28 -17.87
C GLU A 233 -9.25 14.42 -16.58
N MET A 234 -9.00 13.31 -15.87
CA MET A 234 -8.15 13.28 -14.68
C MET A 234 -6.68 12.91 -15.02
N LEU A 235 -6.37 12.69 -16.29
CA LEU A 235 -5.04 12.38 -16.78
C LEU A 235 -4.41 13.59 -17.46
N GLY A 236 -3.11 13.79 -17.25
CA GLY A 236 -2.31 14.79 -17.96
C GLY A 236 -2.52 16.26 -17.58
N GLY A 237 -3.31 16.56 -16.55
CA GLY A 237 -3.48 17.93 -16.05
C GLY A 237 -2.47 18.28 -14.94
N ASP A 238 -2.11 19.54 -14.84
CA ASP A 238 -1.20 20.04 -13.80
C ASP A 238 -1.95 20.32 -12.49
N TYR A 239 -1.92 19.33 -11.60
CA TYR A 239 -2.55 19.45 -10.27
C TYR A 239 -1.95 20.58 -9.41
N GLN A 240 -0.70 20.98 -9.65
CA GLN A 240 -0.02 22.00 -8.84
C GLN A 240 -0.33 23.41 -9.31
N GLN A 241 -0.36 23.63 -10.61
CA GLN A 241 -0.50 24.97 -11.21
C GLN A 241 -1.93 25.29 -11.65
N ASP A 242 -2.67 24.29 -12.16
CA ASP A 242 -4.04 24.50 -12.64
C ASP A 242 -5.05 24.33 -11.49
N GLU A 243 -5.65 25.45 -11.06
CA GLU A 243 -6.65 25.45 -9.97
C GLU A 243 -7.96 24.77 -10.38
N VAL A 244 -8.36 24.89 -11.65
CA VAL A 244 -9.60 24.28 -12.14
C VAL A 244 -9.45 22.77 -12.21
N PHE A 245 -8.33 22.30 -12.76
CA PHE A 245 -8.00 20.88 -12.78
C PHE A 245 -7.93 20.32 -11.34
N ARG A 246 -7.23 21.01 -10.45
CA ARG A 246 -7.12 20.60 -9.03
C ARG A 246 -8.49 20.47 -8.36
N ALA A 247 -9.38 21.44 -8.57
CA ALA A 247 -10.74 21.41 -7.99
C ALA A 247 -11.55 20.23 -8.54
N ASN A 248 -11.49 19.97 -9.85
CA ASN A 248 -12.17 18.84 -10.49
C ASN A 248 -11.62 17.51 -9.98
N PHE A 249 -10.32 17.39 -9.89
CA PHE A 249 -9.64 16.20 -9.37
C PHE A 249 -10.01 15.91 -7.91
N GLN A 250 -10.04 16.94 -7.06
CA GLN A 250 -10.48 16.81 -5.67
C GLN A 250 -11.94 16.36 -5.58
N ARG A 251 -12.80 16.89 -6.43
CA ARG A 251 -14.22 16.51 -6.49
C ARG A 251 -14.39 15.04 -6.88
N TRP A 252 -13.64 14.59 -7.89
CA TRP A 252 -13.62 13.18 -8.29
C TRP A 252 -13.13 12.27 -7.15
N VAL A 253 -12.06 12.62 -6.46
CA VAL A 253 -11.56 11.83 -5.31
C VAL A 253 -12.60 11.82 -4.18
N ASN A 254 -13.27 12.94 -3.91
CA ASN A 254 -14.31 13.01 -2.88
C ASN A 254 -15.51 12.12 -3.22
N SER A 255 -15.94 12.06 -4.49
CA SER A 255 -17.05 11.16 -4.89
C SER A 255 -16.68 9.68 -4.67
N LEU A 256 -15.43 9.27 -4.93
CA LEU A 256 -14.96 7.92 -4.60
C LEU A 256 -15.03 7.65 -3.09
N TRP A 257 -14.75 8.67 -2.27
CA TRP A 257 -14.78 8.56 -0.82
C TRP A 257 -16.20 8.50 -0.26
N GLU A 258 -17.15 9.25 -0.85
CA GLU A 258 -18.58 9.16 -0.53
C GLU A 258 -19.12 7.75 -0.80
N GLU A 259 -18.83 7.18 -1.98
CA GLU A 259 -19.23 5.82 -2.32
C GLU A 259 -18.63 4.79 -1.34
N LYS A 260 -17.36 4.97 -0.95
CA LYS A 260 -16.68 4.09 0.00
C LYS A 260 -17.26 4.18 1.40
N ASP A 261 -17.63 5.38 1.85
CA ASP A 261 -18.25 5.59 3.17
C ASP A 261 -19.64 4.94 3.24
N LEU A 262 -20.44 5.06 2.19
CA LEU A 262 -21.72 4.36 2.05
C LEU A 262 -21.55 2.83 2.06
N LEU A 263 -20.54 2.32 1.36
CA LEU A 263 -20.22 0.89 1.38
C LEU A 263 -19.83 0.42 2.80
N LEU A 264 -19.05 1.22 3.54
CA LEU A 264 -18.70 0.92 4.91
C LEU A 264 -19.91 0.93 5.84
N ASP A 265 -20.87 1.85 5.65
CA ASP A 265 -22.15 1.83 6.38
C ASP A 265 -22.90 0.52 6.15
N GLN A 266 -23.00 0.04 4.91
CA GLN A 266 -23.61 -1.24 4.59
C GLN A 266 -22.88 -2.41 5.24
N LEU A 267 -21.53 -2.42 5.16
CA LEU A 267 -20.74 -3.48 5.77
C LEU A 267 -20.86 -3.52 7.30
N HIS A 268 -21.03 -2.38 7.96
CA HIS A 268 -21.29 -2.34 9.41
C HIS A 268 -22.67 -2.92 9.77
N GLN A 269 -23.65 -2.77 8.87
CA GLN A 269 -25.00 -3.36 9.08
C GLN A 269 -24.99 -4.86 8.80
N ASP A 270 -24.33 -5.30 7.71
CA ASP A 270 -24.28 -6.69 7.28
C ASP A 270 -23.40 -7.57 8.19
N TYR A 271 -22.39 -6.97 8.82
CA TYR A 271 -21.40 -7.63 9.66
C TYR A 271 -21.26 -6.91 11.01
N PRO A 272 -22.27 -7.02 11.89
CA PRO A 272 -22.19 -6.41 13.21
C PRO A 272 -21.14 -7.10 14.11
N PRO A 273 -20.64 -6.42 15.15
CA PRO A 273 -19.67 -6.99 16.08
C PRO A 273 -20.15 -8.31 16.70
N GLY A 274 -19.25 -9.29 16.79
CA GLY A 274 -19.55 -10.55 17.47
C GLY A 274 -20.18 -11.66 16.62
N HIS A 275 -20.31 -11.47 15.31
CA HIS A 275 -20.79 -12.50 14.37
C HIS A 275 -19.67 -13.20 13.61
#